data_42e151b3ce881bdc51e813711c8c5452
#
_entry.id   42e151b3ce881bdc51e813711c8c5452
#
_cell.length_a   1.000
_cell.length_b   1.000
_cell.length_c   1.000
_cell.angle_alpha   90.00
_cell.angle_beta   90.00
_cell.angle_gamma   90.00
#
_symmetry.space_group_name_H-M   'P 1'
#
loop_
_entity.id
_entity.type
_entity.pdbx_description
1 polymer ?
#
loop_
_entity_poly.entity_id
_entity_poly.type
_entity_poly.pdbx_seq_one_letter_code
_entity_poly.pdbx_strand_id
1 'polypeptide(L)'
;LASDFADTLRLYPDPTAGDLVHSIAAFYGLKDEQVFTGVGSDDVLAMCFLTFFNSEKPILFPDITYSFYDVWADLLRIPYERPALDEEFHIRKEDYFRENGGIVFPNPNAPTGVEMPLSEIEEIVAKNPESIVIVDEAYVDFGAASALPLIEKYDNLLVVQTFSKSRSLAGMRIGYAFGNPELIKYLNDVKYSFNSYTMDRTTIAAGVASMEDKAYFEECCHKIITTREWTKAELRKLGFSFQDSRSNFIFATHE
;
A
#
# COMPACT_ATOMS: atom_id res chain seq x y z
N LEU A 1 -19.54 -20.55 7.13
CA LEU A 1 -19.31 -21.17 5.81
C LEU A 1 -20.48 -22.10 5.52
N ALA A 2 -21.15 -21.94 4.34
CA ALA A 2 -22.15 -22.90 3.90
C ALA A 2 -21.49 -24.28 3.73
N SER A 3 -22.24 -25.36 3.95
CA SER A 3 -21.72 -26.74 3.84
C SER A 3 -21.02 -26.99 2.51
N ASP A 4 -21.63 -26.53 1.43
CA ASP A 4 -21.12 -26.70 0.07
C ASP A 4 -19.80 -25.99 -0.18
N PHE A 5 -19.54 -24.87 0.51
CA PHE A 5 -18.25 -24.18 0.45
C PHE A 5 -17.15 -24.97 1.15
N ALA A 6 -17.46 -25.55 2.31
CA ALA A 6 -16.49 -26.39 3.05
C ALA A 6 -16.00 -27.58 2.22
N ASP A 7 -16.87 -28.19 1.43
CA ASP A 7 -16.51 -29.31 0.54
C ASP A 7 -15.51 -28.93 -0.56
N THR A 8 -15.43 -27.65 -0.92
CA THR A 8 -14.45 -27.17 -1.90
C THR A 8 -13.04 -27.06 -1.36
N LEU A 9 -12.86 -27.01 -0.01
CA LEU A 9 -11.53 -26.81 0.62
C LEU A 9 -10.56 -27.97 0.39
N ARG A 10 -11.02 -29.13 -0.07
CA ARG A 10 -10.17 -30.25 -0.50
C ARG A 10 -9.43 -29.99 -1.83
N LEU A 11 -9.78 -28.94 -2.54
CA LEU A 11 -9.20 -28.55 -3.83
C LEU A 11 -8.29 -27.33 -3.64
N TYR A 12 -7.23 -27.23 -4.45
CA TYR A 12 -6.44 -26.00 -4.51
C TYR A 12 -7.30 -24.81 -4.89
N PRO A 13 -7.02 -23.62 -4.34
CA PRO A 13 -7.66 -22.39 -4.79
C PRO A 13 -7.22 -22.02 -6.21
N ASP A 14 -7.88 -21.02 -6.80
CA ASP A 14 -7.39 -20.38 -8.02
C ASP A 14 -6.06 -19.69 -7.76
N PRO A 15 -4.96 -20.06 -8.47
CA PRO A 15 -3.64 -19.45 -8.27
C PRO A 15 -3.62 -17.97 -8.67
N THR A 16 -4.52 -17.55 -9.56
CA THR A 16 -4.63 -16.16 -10.00
C THR A 16 -5.47 -15.29 -9.07
N ALA A 17 -6.25 -15.90 -8.17
CA ALA A 17 -7.28 -15.21 -7.39
C ALA A 17 -8.21 -14.34 -8.27
N GLY A 18 -8.57 -14.86 -9.48
CA GLY A 18 -9.19 -14.12 -10.58
C GLY A 18 -10.46 -13.36 -10.18
N ASP A 19 -11.35 -13.97 -9.39
CA ASP A 19 -12.56 -13.30 -8.91
C ASP A 19 -12.26 -12.08 -8.04
N LEU A 20 -11.22 -12.17 -7.18
CA LEU A 20 -10.78 -11.05 -6.34
C LEU A 20 -10.10 -9.97 -7.18
N VAL A 21 -9.21 -10.34 -8.09
CA VAL A 21 -8.55 -9.41 -9.02
C VAL A 21 -9.59 -8.64 -9.81
N HIS A 22 -10.57 -9.34 -10.39
CA HIS A 22 -11.66 -8.72 -11.16
C HIS A 22 -12.50 -7.75 -10.29
N SER A 23 -12.85 -8.16 -9.07
CA SER A 23 -13.64 -7.33 -8.15
C SER A 23 -12.88 -6.05 -7.74
N ILE A 24 -11.57 -6.15 -7.48
CA ILE A 24 -10.71 -4.98 -7.20
C ILE A 24 -10.62 -4.09 -8.44
N ALA A 25 -10.32 -4.64 -9.60
CA ALA A 25 -10.22 -3.89 -10.86
C ALA A 25 -11.52 -3.12 -11.16
N ALA A 26 -12.67 -3.80 -11.06
CA ALA A 26 -13.97 -3.19 -11.27
C ALA A 26 -14.28 -2.05 -10.29
N PHE A 27 -13.91 -2.20 -9.01
CA PHE A 27 -14.13 -1.17 -7.98
C PHE A 27 -13.35 0.12 -8.29
N TYR A 28 -12.13 0.00 -8.79
CA TYR A 28 -11.25 1.13 -9.10
C TYR A 28 -11.33 1.59 -10.58
N GLY A 29 -12.13 0.92 -11.42
CA GLY A 29 -12.26 1.26 -12.84
C GLY A 29 -11.02 0.90 -13.67
N LEU A 30 -10.29 -0.12 -13.26
CA LEU A 30 -9.07 -0.62 -13.89
C LEU A 30 -9.35 -1.91 -14.68
N LYS A 31 -8.33 -2.40 -15.40
CA LYS A 31 -8.32 -3.73 -16.00
C LYS A 31 -7.66 -4.74 -15.06
N ASP A 32 -8.02 -6.01 -15.19
CA ASP A 32 -7.50 -7.10 -14.36
C ASP A 32 -5.97 -7.22 -14.45
N GLU A 33 -5.39 -6.97 -15.63
CA GLU A 33 -3.94 -6.97 -15.84
C GLU A 33 -3.18 -5.84 -15.13
N GLN A 34 -3.87 -4.85 -14.57
CA GLN A 34 -3.28 -3.76 -13.77
C GLN A 34 -3.30 -4.04 -12.27
N VAL A 35 -3.77 -5.22 -11.86
CA VAL A 35 -3.96 -5.58 -10.44
C VAL A 35 -3.16 -6.82 -10.07
N PHE A 36 -2.33 -6.71 -9.04
CA PHE A 36 -1.65 -7.83 -8.38
C PHE A 36 -2.25 -8.07 -7.01
N THR A 37 -2.37 -9.32 -6.56
CA THR A 37 -2.86 -9.68 -5.23
C THR A 37 -1.86 -10.55 -4.47
N GLY A 38 -1.72 -10.30 -3.15
CA GLY A 38 -0.87 -11.04 -2.25
C GLY A 38 -1.46 -11.18 -0.84
N VAL A 39 -0.77 -11.92 0.04
CA VAL A 39 -1.24 -12.28 1.38
C VAL A 39 -0.98 -11.13 2.39
N GLY A 40 -1.67 -10.02 2.19
CA GLY A 40 -1.46 -8.75 2.88
C GLY A 40 -0.47 -7.84 2.13
N SER A 41 -0.49 -6.54 2.46
CA SER A 41 0.45 -5.59 1.85
C SER A 41 1.91 -5.90 2.15
N ASP A 42 2.21 -6.56 3.27
CA ASP A 42 3.57 -7.00 3.60
C ASP A 42 4.11 -7.98 2.56
N ASP A 43 3.29 -8.98 2.16
CA ASP A 43 3.65 -9.93 1.10
C ASP A 43 3.80 -9.22 -0.25
N VAL A 44 2.87 -8.32 -0.59
CA VAL A 44 2.92 -7.52 -1.82
C VAL A 44 4.18 -6.68 -1.88
N LEU A 45 4.52 -5.96 -0.81
CA LEU A 45 5.72 -5.14 -0.72
C LEU A 45 6.99 -5.99 -0.79
N ALA A 46 7.05 -7.12 -0.05
CA ALA A 46 8.18 -8.04 -0.11
C ALA A 46 8.38 -8.60 -1.53
N MET A 47 7.28 -8.93 -2.24
CA MET A 47 7.35 -9.32 -3.65
C MET A 47 7.86 -8.19 -4.54
N CYS A 48 7.44 -6.93 -4.29
CA CYS A 48 7.96 -5.76 -5.00
C CYS A 48 9.47 -5.59 -4.78
N PHE A 49 9.96 -5.71 -3.54
CA PHE A 49 11.40 -5.64 -3.24
C PHE A 49 12.18 -6.73 -3.96
N LEU A 50 11.68 -7.97 -3.91
CA LEU A 50 12.31 -9.11 -4.57
C LEU A 50 12.33 -8.97 -6.10
N THR A 51 11.29 -8.36 -6.69
CA THR A 51 11.15 -8.24 -8.13
C THR A 51 11.95 -7.09 -8.71
N PHE A 52 11.94 -5.92 -8.06
CA PHE A 52 12.39 -4.67 -8.68
C PHE A 52 13.65 -4.08 -8.06
N PHE A 53 13.96 -4.37 -6.79
CA PHE A 53 15.07 -3.73 -6.08
C PHE A 53 16.32 -4.62 -6.02
N ASN A 54 16.82 -5.02 -7.17
CA ASN A 54 17.93 -5.97 -7.30
C ASN A 54 19.20 -5.36 -7.90
N SER A 55 19.34 -4.04 -7.90
CA SER A 55 20.54 -3.33 -8.38
C SER A 55 21.56 -3.09 -7.25
N GLU A 56 22.78 -2.70 -7.61
CA GLU A 56 23.79 -2.28 -6.64
C GLU A 56 23.57 -0.85 -6.12
N LYS A 57 22.63 -0.09 -6.72
CA LYS A 57 22.28 1.26 -6.29
C LYS A 57 21.36 1.20 -5.07
N PRO A 58 21.52 2.11 -4.10
CA PRO A 58 20.66 2.13 -2.93
C PRO A 58 19.22 2.48 -3.29
N ILE A 59 18.26 1.78 -2.68
CA ILE A 59 16.87 2.23 -2.66
C ILE A 59 16.68 3.32 -1.64
N LEU A 60 15.66 4.17 -1.84
CA LEU A 60 15.38 5.31 -0.97
C LEU A 60 14.02 5.15 -0.29
N PHE A 61 14.00 5.37 1.04
CA PHE A 61 12.76 5.47 1.82
C PHE A 61 12.98 6.35 3.05
N PRO A 62 11.93 6.99 3.63
CA PRO A 62 12.09 7.93 4.74
C PRO A 62 12.73 7.29 5.98
N ASP A 63 13.41 8.08 6.79
CA ASP A 63 14.07 7.63 8.04
C ASP A 63 13.05 7.24 9.12
N ILE A 64 11.92 7.97 9.20
CA ILE A 64 10.80 7.66 10.10
C ILE A 64 9.63 7.20 9.24
N THR A 65 9.50 5.90 9.08
CA THR A 65 8.51 5.28 8.18
C THR A 65 8.13 3.88 8.64
N TYR A 66 7.43 3.12 7.79
CA TYR A 66 7.07 1.73 8.08
C TYR A 66 8.33 0.87 8.29
N SER A 67 8.40 0.23 9.45
CA SER A 67 9.61 -0.41 9.96
C SER A 67 10.03 -1.72 9.27
N PHE A 68 9.30 -2.16 8.24
CA PHE A 68 9.64 -3.37 7.50
C PHE A 68 10.44 -3.11 6.21
N TYR A 69 10.57 -1.88 5.76
CA TYR A 69 11.34 -1.59 4.55
C TYR A 69 12.82 -1.94 4.71
N ASP A 70 13.43 -1.57 5.83
CA ASP A 70 14.81 -1.95 6.15
C ASP A 70 14.93 -3.47 6.41
N VAL A 71 13.94 -4.10 7.04
CA VAL A 71 13.94 -5.56 7.26
C VAL A 71 13.99 -6.33 5.94
N TRP A 72 13.19 -5.93 4.94
CA TRP A 72 13.24 -6.59 3.62
C TRP A 72 14.53 -6.24 2.87
N ALA A 73 15.00 -4.99 2.95
CA ALA A 73 16.25 -4.60 2.33
C ALA A 73 17.43 -5.40 2.89
N ASP A 74 17.51 -5.56 4.21
CA ASP A 74 18.55 -6.36 4.88
C ASP A 74 18.44 -7.85 4.51
N LEU A 75 17.23 -8.42 4.54
CA LEU A 75 16.97 -9.80 4.18
C LEU A 75 17.42 -10.14 2.75
N LEU A 76 17.14 -9.24 1.82
CA LEU A 76 17.43 -9.39 0.40
C LEU A 76 18.81 -8.81 0.01
N ARG A 77 19.55 -8.23 0.97
CA ARG A 77 20.86 -7.58 0.77
C ARG A 77 20.80 -6.43 -0.24
N ILE A 78 19.71 -5.69 -0.23
CA ILE A 78 19.49 -4.49 -1.05
C ILE A 78 20.12 -3.31 -0.31
N PRO A 79 21.06 -2.55 -0.92
CA PRO A 79 21.57 -1.33 -0.31
C PRO A 79 20.46 -0.28 -0.21
N TYR A 80 20.45 0.51 0.86
CA TYR A 80 19.45 1.54 1.05
C TYR A 80 20.00 2.80 1.72
N GLU A 81 19.33 3.92 1.48
CA GLU A 81 19.52 5.17 2.18
C GLU A 81 18.18 5.69 2.68
N ARG A 82 18.21 6.38 3.82
CA ARG A 82 17.02 6.91 4.48
C ARG A 82 17.07 8.43 4.56
N PRO A 83 16.54 9.15 3.54
CA PRO A 83 16.37 10.60 3.62
C PRO A 83 15.55 10.99 4.85
N ALA A 84 16.04 11.99 5.61
CA ALA A 84 15.36 12.46 6.81
C ALA A 84 14.07 13.23 6.44
N LEU A 85 13.03 13.02 7.23
CA LEU A 85 11.87 13.90 7.21
C LEU A 85 12.26 15.30 7.68
N ASP A 86 11.46 16.31 7.32
CA ASP A 86 11.63 17.65 7.87
C ASP A 86 11.15 17.75 9.35
N GLU A 87 11.26 18.92 9.95
CA GLU A 87 10.86 19.16 11.35
C GLU A 87 9.35 18.96 11.59
N GLU A 88 8.54 19.02 10.52
CA GLU A 88 7.10 18.81 10.52
C GLU A 88 6.70 17.39 10.04
N PHE A 89 7.68 16.49 9.91
CA PHE A 89 7.54 15.11 9.46
C PHE A 89 7.07 14.95 8.00
N HIS A 90 7.30 15.93 7.12
CA HIS A 90 7.06 15.77 5.70
C HIS A 90 8.24 15.11 5.01
N ILE A 91 7.94 14.32 4.00
CA ILE A 91 8.93 13.81 3.05
C ILE A 91 9.35 14.97 2.14
N ARG A 92 10.66 15.25 2.06
CA ARG A 92 11.21 16.26 1.17
C ARG A 92 11.46 15.64 -0.21
N LYS A 93 10.63 15.95 -1.20
CA LYS A 93 10.71 15.35 -2.54
C LYS A 93 12.07 15.50 -3.21
N GLU A 94 12.79 16.62 -2.96
CA GLU A 94 14.08 16.92 -3.56
C GLU A 94 15.16 15.89 -3.17
N ASP A 95 15.05 15.27 -2.01
CA ASP A 95 15.99 14.25 -1.53
C ASP A 95 15.88 12.94 -2.33
N TYR A 96 14.81 12.80 -3.13
CA TYR A 96 14.54 11.65 -4.00
C TYR A 96 14.88 11.94 -5.48
N PHE A 97 15.34 13.16 -5.84
CA PHE A 97 15.71 13.54 -7.20
C PHE A 97 17.17 13.21 -7.50
N ARG A 98 17.56 11.98 -7.27
CA ARG A 98 18.93 11.50 -7.45
C ARG A 98 18.96 10.06 -7.94
N GLU A 99 20.11 9.63 -8.44
CA GLU A 99 20.30 8.25 -8.87
C GLU A 99 20.04 7.28 -7.70
N ASN A 100 19.24 6.24 -7.95
CA ASN A 100 18.81 5.27 -6.94
C ASN A 100 18.47 3.92 -7.59
N GLY A 101 18.29 2.89 -6.75
CA GLY A 101 17.89 1.55 -7.16
C GLY A 101 16.38 1.30 -7.07
N GLY A 102 15.63 2.32 -6.64
CA GLY A 102 14.18 2.28 -6.43
C GLY A 102 13.77 3.16 -5.26
N ILE A 103 12.50 3.49 -5.18
CA ILE A 103 11.95 4.37 -4.14
C ILE A 103 10.71 3.70 -3.55
N VAL A 104 10.56 3.74 -2.22
CA VAL A 104 9.33 3.34 -1.54
C VAL A 104 9.02 4.29 -0.40
N PHE A 105 7.80 4.75 -0.31
CA PHE A 105 7.29 5.53 0.83
C PHE A 105 5.80 5.35 1.02
N PRO A 106 5.31 5.43 2.28
CA PRO A 106 3.88 5.40 2.57
C PRO A 106 3.24 6.76 2.30
N ASN A 107 2.02 6.75 1.80
CA ASN A 107 1.20 7.96 1.73
C ASN A 107 -0.27 7.66 2.08
N PRO A 108 -0.76 8.12 3.25
CA PRO A 108 -0.06 8.88 4.31
C PRO A 108 1.07 8.09 4.97
N ASN A 109 2.13 8.80 5.40
CA ASN A 109 3.25 8.14 6.06
C ASN A 109 2.83 7.52 7.41
N ALA A 110 3.33 6.35 7.71
CA ALA A 110 3.20 5.71 9.01
C ALA A 110 4.59 5.64 9.68
N PRO A 111 4.77 6.14 10.92
CA PRO A 111 3.74 6.41 11.95
C PRO A 111 3.23 7.85 12.00
N THR A 112 3.68 8.77 11.15
CA THR A 112 3.41 10.21 11.31
C THR A 112 1.97 10.62 10.95
N GLY A 113 1.34 9.89 10.02
CA GLY A 113 0.01 10.18 9.48
C GLY A 113 0.00 11.33 8.47
N VAL A 114 1.17 11.89 8.16
CA VAL A 114 1.32 13.04 7.26
C VAL A 114 1.17 12.61 5.81
N GLU A 115 0.37 13.35 5.04
CA GLU A 115 0.15 13.15 3.62
C GLU A 115 1.14 13.99 2.78
N MET A 116 1.73 13.38 1.75
CA MET A 116 2.41 14.10 0.67
C MET A 116 1.38 14.48 -0.40
N PRO A 117 1.34 15.73 -0.88
CA PRO A 117 0.47 16.11 -1.98
C PRO A 117 0.72 15.30 -3.25
N LEU A 118 -0.36 14.94 -3.98
CA LEU A 118 -0.28 14.14 -5.19
C LEU A 118 0.67 14.74 -6.24
N SER A 119 0.73 16.08 -6.36
CA SER A 119 1.65 16.77 -7.27
C SER A 119 3.12 16.54 -6.92
N GLU A 120 3.46 16.37 -5.64
CA GLU A 120 4.84 16.09 -5.21
C GLU A 120 5.21 14.63 -5.44
N ILE A 121 4.24 13.71 -5.23
CA ILE A 121 4.39 12.30 -5.61
C ILE A 121 4.67 12.21 -7.12
N GLU A 122 3.88 12.92 -7.92
CA GLU A 122 4.05 12.96 -9.37
C GLU A 122 5.44 13.47 -9.77
N GLU A 123 5.97 14.50 -9.10
CA GLU A 123 7.33 15.00 -9.36
C GLU A 123 8.39 13.94 -9.06
N ILE A 124 8.26 13.20 -7.94
CA ILE A 124 9.18 12.09 -7.61
C ILE A 124 9.17 11.04 -8.72
N VAL A 125 7.98 10.59 -9.13
CA VAL A 125 7.83 9.57 -10.19
C VAL A 125 8.44 10.05 -11.51
N ALA A 126 8.11 11.27 -11.91
CA ALA A 126 8.59 11.86 -13.18
C ALA A 126 10.10 12.10 -13.23
N LYS A 127 10.73 12.38 -12.07
CA LYS A 127 12.18 12.61 -11.97
C LYS A 127 13.00 11.33 -11.88
N ASN A 128 12.37 10.18 -11.71
CA ASN A 128 12.99 8.87 -11.56
C ASN A 128 12.52 7.85 -12.63
N PRO A 129 12.59 8.17 -13.94
CA PRO A 129 12.02 7.32 -14.99
C PRO A 129 12.68 5.94 -15.11
N GLU A 130 13.92 5.80 -14.62
CA GLU A 130 14.70 4.56 -14.66
C GLU A 130 14.57 3.73 -13.36
N SER A 131 13.79 4.19 -12.40
CA SER A 131 13.62 3.54 -11.10
C SER A 131 12.13 3.29 -10.83
N ILE A 132 11.82 2.13 -10.24
CA ILE A 132 10.46 1.87 -9.77
C ILE A 132 10.18 2.68 -8.51
N VAL A 133 9.06 3.39 -8.50
CA VAL A 133 8.54 4.11 -7.35
C VAL A 133 7.32 3.37 -6.80
N ILE A 134 7.37 3.02 -5.52
CA ILE A 134 6.29 2.34 -4.81
C ILE A 134 5.66 3.31 -3.82
N VAL A 135 4.37 3.61 -3.99
CA VAL A 135 3.58 4.37 -3.02
C VAL A 135 2.75 3.40 -2.20
N ASP A 136 3.09 3.26 -0.92
CA ASP A 136 2.35 2.41 0.02
C ASP A 136 1.16 3.18 0.60
N GLU A 137 -0.01 2.87 0.11
CA GLU A 137 -1.27 3.51 0.45
C GLU A 137 -2.10 2.73 1.48
N ALA A 138 -1.46 2.07 2.42
CA ALA A 138 -2.18 1.30 3.44
C ALA A 138 -3.25 2.10 4.21
N TYR A 139 -3.14 3.42 4.25
CA TYR A 139 -4.03 4.32 5.01
C TYR A 139 -4.76 5.36 4.15
N VAL A 140 -4.67 5.29 2.83
CA VAL A 140 -5.20 6.31 1.90
C VAL A 140 -6.70 6.56 2.06
N ASP A 141 -7.48 5.51 2.33
CA ASP A 141 -8.95 5.58 2.43
C ASP A 141 -9.46 6.45 3.60
N PHE A 142 -8.58 6.90 4.48
CA PHE A 142 -8.93 7.78 5.60
C PHE A 142 -8.84 9.27 5.27
N GLY A 143 -8.84 9.61 3.99
CA GLY A 143 -8.99 10.98 3.49
C GLY A 143 -7.76 11.58 2.84
N ALA A 144 -6.79 10.77 2.45
CA ALA A 144 -5.68 11.18 1.60
C ALA A 144 -6.01 11.02 0.11
N ALA A 145 -5.25 11.71 -0.74
CA ALA A 145 -5.32 11.57 -2.18
C ALA A 145 -4.50 10.37 -2.66
N SER A 146 -5.13 9.47 -3.42
CA SER A 146 -4.44 8.31 -4.00
C SER A 146 -3.59 8.69 -5.22
N ALA A 147 -2.41 8.07 -5.34
CA ALA A 147 -1.56 8.12 -6.51
C ALA A 147 -2.06 7.22 -7.66
N LEU A 148 -3.14 6.46 -7.44
CA LEU A 148 -3.70 5.55 -8.43
C LEU A 148 -3.91 6.17 -9.82
N PRO A 149 -4.44 7.41 -9.97
CA PRO A 149 -4.61 8.02 -11.30
C PRO A 149 -3.31 8.21 -12.08
N LEU A 150 -2.15 8.20 -11.42
CA LEU A 150 -0.85 8.39 -12.06
C LEU A 150 -0.33 7.13 -12.77
N ILE A 151 -0.86 5.93 -12.49
CA ILE A 151 -0.41 4.69 -13.16
C ILE A 151 -0.72 4.67 -14.67
N GLU A 152 -1.70 5.45 -15.12
CA GLU A 152 -2.01 5.62 -16.54
C GLU A 152 -1.00 6.51 -17.26
N LYS A 153 -0.21 7.29 -16.50
CA LYS A 153 0.75 8.25 -17.03
C LYS A 153 2.20 7.80 -16.88
N TYR A 154 2.49 6.97 -15.90
CA TYR A 154 3.85 6.58 -15.53
C TYR A 154 3.98 5.06 -15.40
N ASP A 155 4.81 4.49 -16.28
CA ASP A 155 5.06 3.04 -16.33
C ASP A 155 5.91 2.53 -15.16
N ASN A 156 6.57 3.42 -14.41
CA ASN A 156 7.47 3.11 -13.29
C ASN A 156 6.81 3.27 -11.92
N LEU A 157 5.49 3.41 -11.85
CA LEU A 157 4.75 3.57 -10.59
C LEU A 157 4.00 2.29 -10.20
N LEU A 158 4.15 1.90 -8.93
CA LEU A 158 3.30 0.92 -8.25
C LEU A 158 2.60 1.58 -7.05
N VAL A 159 1.31 1.32 -6.91
CA VAL A 159 0.51 1.76 -5.76
C VAL A 159 0.06 0.53 -4.99
N VAL A 160 0.41 0.44 -3.71
CA VAL A 160 0.11 -0.73 -2.87
C VAL A 160 -0.96 -0.38 -1.85
N GLN A 161 -1.98 -1.21 -1.73
CA GLN A 161 -3.07 -1.03 -0.76
C GLN A 161 -3.37 -2.33 -0.01
N THR A 162 -4.25 -2.26 1.01
CA THR A 162 -4.56 -3.41 1.87
C THR A 162 -6.00 -3.41 2.38
N PHE A 163 -6.54 -4.59 2.60
CA PHE A 163 -7.81 -4.77 3.31
C PHE A 163 -7.67 -4.69 4.84
N SER A 164 -6.44 -4.66 5.35
CA SER A 164 -6.18 -4.75 6.79
C SER A 164 -6.63 -3.54 7.58
N LYS A 165 -6.82 -2.37 6.95
CA LYS A 165 -7.11 -1.10 7.62
C LYS A 165 -8.56 -0.68 7.37
N SER A 166 -8.83 -0.02 6.28
CA SER A 166 -10.13 0.58 5.95
C SER A 166 -11.26 -0.44 5.79
N ARG A 167 -10.94 -1.63 5.28
CA ARG A 167 -11.92 -2.73 5.10
C ARG A 167 -12.05 -3.65 6.31
N SER A 168 -11.32 -3.38 7.42
CA SER A 168 -11.40 -4.12 8.69
C SER A 168 -11.18 -5.64 8.55
N LEU A 169 -10.39 -6.07 7.57
CA LEU A 169 -10.14 -7.47 7.24
C LEU A 169 -8.67 -7.89 7.44
N ALA A 170 -8.00 -7.33 8.44
CA ALA A 170 -6.60 -7.67 8.74
C ALA A 170 -6.36 -9.18 8.89
N GLY A 171 -7.29 -9.91 9.49
CA GLY A 171 -7.21 -11.37 9.67
C GLY A 171 -7.34 -12.18 8.38
N MET A 172 -7.92 -11.61 7.32
CA MET A 172 -8.06 -12.28 6.02
C MET A 172 -6.80 -12.17 5.16
N ARG A 173 -5.83 -11.36 5.55
CA ARG A 173 -4.54 -11.23 4.87
C ARG A 173 -4.67 -10.94 3.36
N ILE A 174 -5.31 -9.82 3.00
CA ILE A 174 -5.44 -9.38 1.59
C ILE A 174 -4.68 -8.07 1.41
N GLY A 175 -3.72 -8.06 0.49
CA GLY A 175 -3.06 -6.89 -0.03
C GLY A 175 -3.08 -6.91 -1.56
N TYR A 176 -2.90 -5.76 -2.17
CA TYR A 176 -2.90 -5.66 -3.62
C TYR A 176 -2.03 -4.49 -4.09
N ALA A 177 -1.56 -4.57 -5.35
CA ALA A 177 -0.85 -3.49 -6.01
C ALA A 177 -1.51 -3.16 -7.35
N PHE A 178 -1.37 -1.90 -7.74
CA PHE A 178 -1.76 -1.39 -9.05
C PHE A 178 -0.54 -0.89 -9.79
N GLY A 179 -0.52 -1.07 -11.10
CA GLY A 179 0.55 -0.56 -11.93
C GLY A 179 0.36 -0.87 -13.41
N ASN A 180 1.37 -0.53 -14.20
CA ASN A 180 1.44 -0.94 -15.59
C ASN A 180 1.35 -2.46 -15.72
N PRO A 181 0.61 -3.02 -16.70
CA PRO A 181 0.47 -4.46 -16.91
C PRO A 181 1.81 -5.24 -16.97
N GLU A 182 2.87 -4.63 -17.47
CA GLU A 182 4.19 -5.27 -17.51
C GLU A 182 4.78 -5.45 -16.11
N LEU A 183 4.66 -4.44 -15.23
CA LEU A 183 5.08 -4.55 -13.82
C LEU A 183 4.28 -5.60 -13.07
N ILE A 184 2.97 -5.62 -13.28
CA ILE A 184 2.08 -6.62 -12.68
C ILE A 184 2.42 -8.03 -13.15
N LYS A 185 2.78 -8.18 -14.43
CA LYS A 185 3.26 -9.46 -14.97
C LYS A 185 4.53 -9.93 -14.26
N TYR A 186 5.52 -9.05 -14.06
CA TYR A 186 6.76 -9.41 -13.35
C TYR A 186 6.50 -9.84 -11.90
N LEU A 187 5.60 -9.16 -11.19
CA LEU A 187 5.18 -9.57 -9.84
C LEU A 187 4.54 -10.97 -9.85
N ASN A 188 3.69 -11.26 -10.82
CA ASN A 188 3.08 -12.58 -10.97
C ASN A 188 4.12 -13.66 -11.33
N ASP A 189 5.08 -13.38 -12.19
CA ASP A 189 6.16 -14.31 -12.54
C ASP A 189 6.98 -14.70 -11.30
N VAL A 190 7.29 -13.73 -10.42
CA VAL A 190 8.00 -13.99 -9.16
C VAL A 190 7.10 -14.75 -8.18
N LYS A 191 5.84 -14.33 -7.99
CA LYS A 191 4.86 -15.00 -7.12
C LYS A 191 4.72 -16.48 -7.49
N TYR A 192 4.52 -16.80 -8.78
CA TYR A 192 4.34 -18.17 -9.24
C TYR A 192 5.63 -19.01 -9.14
N SER A 193 6.78 -18.37 -9.17
CA SER A 193 8.06 -19.04 -8.95
C SER A 193 8.35 -19.34 -7.47
N PHE A 194 7.74 -18.54 -6.56
CA PHE A 194 7.96 -18.65 -5.12
C PHE A 194 6.85 -19.44 -4.40
N ASN A 195 5.59 -19.05 -4.58
CA ASN A 195 4.41 -19.73 -4.02
C ASN A 195 3.15 -19.39 -4.83
N SER A 196 2.71 -20.31 -5.69
CA SER A 196 1.63 -20.07 -6.64
C SER A 196 0.22 -20.09 -6.03
N TYR A 197 0.02 -20.69 -4.85
CA TYR A 197 -1.32 -20.84 -4.23
C TYR A 197 -1.39 -20.13 -2.88
N THR A 198 -1.09 -18.82 -2.87
CA THR A 198 -0.93 -18.05 -1.64
C THR A 198 -2.24 -17.75 -0.92
N MET A 199 -3.34 -17.54 -1.66
CA MET A 199 -4.64 -17.17 -1.10
C MET A 199 -5.59 -18.36 -1.07
N ASP A 200 -6.21 -18.61 0.08
CA ASP A 200 -7.25 -19.61 0.21
C ASP A 200 -8.61 -19.13 -0.34
N ARG A 201 -9.52 -20.09 -0.59
CA ARG A 201 -10.84 -19.80 -1.15
C ARG A 201 -11.69 -18.90 -0.26
N THR A 202 -11.55 -19.00 1.07
CA THR A 202 -12.30 -18.19 2.03
C THR A 202 -11.85 -16.75 1.96
N THR A 203 -10.55 -16.52 1.88
CA THR A 203 -9.94 -15.21 1.70
C THR A 203 -10.41 -14.54 0.40
N ILE A 204 -10.37 -15.26 -0.73
CA ILE A 204 -10.84 -14.76 -2.02
C ILE A 204 -12.32 -14.35 -1.93
N ALA A 205 -13.19 -15.24 -1.43
CA ALA A 205 -14.63 -14.97 -1.31
C ALA A 205 -14.95 -13.80 -0.38
N ALA A 206 -14.24 -13.68 0.76
CA ALA A 206 -14.40 -12.57 1.69
C ALA A 206 -13.92 -11.23 1.08
N GLY A 207 -12.85 -11.28 0.30
CA GLY A 207 -12.35 -10.12 -0.43
C GLY A 207 -13.35 -9.60 -1.45
N VAL A 208 -13.90 -10.48 -2.29
CA VAL A 208 -14.95 -10.13 -3.26
C VAL A 208 -16.16 -9.49 -2.55
N ALA A 209 -16.70 -10.14 -1.52
CA ALA A 209 -17.85 -9.62 -0.76
C ALA A 209 -17.56 -8.23 -0.16
N SER A 210 -16.33 -8.00 0.32
CA SER A 210 -15.92 -6.69 0.85
C SER A 210 -15.81 -5.60 -0.22
N MET A 211 -15.40 -5.97 -1.45
CA MET A 211 -15.37 -5.01 -2.57
C MET A 211 -16.77 -4.62 -3.03
N GLU A 212 -17.71 -5.57 -3.02
CA GLU A 212 -19.10 -5.36 -3.42
C GLU A 212 -19.87 -4.51 -2.41
N ASP A 213 -19.55 -4.57 -1.11
CA ASP A 213 -20.22 -3.79 -0.06
C ASP A 213 -19.59 -2.39 0.11
N LYS A 214 -19.71 -1.60 -0.96
CA LYS A 214 -19.20 -0.22 -1.01
C LYS A 214 -19.82 0.67 0.05
N ALA A 215 -21.13 0.52 0.31
CA ALA A 215 -21.85 1.38 1.24
C ALA A 215 -21.33 1.21 2.69
N TYR A 216 -21.12 -0.04 3.13
CA TYR A 216 -20.55 -0.32 4.44
C TYR A 216 -19.11 0.18 4.57
N PHE A 217 -18.29 -0.02 3.53
CA PHE A 217 -16.93 0.49 3.48
C PHE A 217 -16.88 2.01 3.65
N GLU A 218 -17.66 2.76 2.86
CA GLU A 218 -17.73 4.23 2.94
C GLU A 218 -18.23 4.71 4.32
N GLU A 219 -19.24 4.05 4.88
CA GLU A 219 -19.75 4.35 6.22
C GLU A 219 -18.66 4.17 7.30
N CYS A 220 -17.91 3.06 7.24
CA CYS A 220 -16.83 2.78 8.19
C CYS A 220 -15.70 3.82 8.09
N CYS A 221 -15.24 4.13 6.88
CA CYS A 221 -14.23 5.18 6.66
C CYS A 221 -14.70 6.53 7.19
N HIS A 222 -15.93 6.92 6.91
CA HIS A 222 -16.51 8.18 7.41
C HIS A 222 -16.56 8.25 8.95
N LYS A 223 -16.95 7.17 9.62
CA LYS A 223 -16.95 7.09 11.09
C LYS A 223 -15.55 7.28 11.66
N ILE A 224 -14.56 6.63 11.07
CA ILE A 224 -13.16 6.73 11.52
C ILE A 224 -12.63 8.14 11.32
N ILE A 225 -12.85 8.75 10.15
CA ILE A 225 -12.46 10.13 9.85
C ILE A 225 -13.10 11.10 10.85
N THR A 226 -14.41 11.00 11.06
CA THR A 226 -15.15 11.86 11.99
C THR A 226 -14.62 11.73 13.42
N THR A 227 -14.37 10.49 13.87
CA THR A 227 -13.81 10.22 15.20
C THR A 227 -12.39 10.76 15.33
N ARG A 228 -11.54 10.62 14.30
CA ARG A 228 -10.20 11.22 14.28
C ARG A 228 -10.26 12.75 14.43
N GLU A 229 -11.10 13.42 13.66
CA GLU A 229 -11.20 14.89 13.73
C GLU A 229 -11.71 15.37 15.11
N TRP A 230 -12.69 14.67 15.69
CA TRP A 230 -13.11 14.92 17.06
C TRP A 230 -11.95 14.67 18.05
N THR A 231 -11.22 13.58 17.93
CA THR A 231 -10.08 13.25 18.80
C THR A 231 -8.99 14.31 18.72
N LYS A 232 -8.65 14.79 17.52
CA LYS A 232 -7.68 15.88 17.32
C LYS A 232 -8.12 17.16 18.06
N ALA A 233 -9.41 17.50 18.00
CA ALA A 233 -9.95 18.66 18.70
C ALA A 233 -9.84 18.52 20.23
N GLU A 234 -10.12 17.33 20.77
CA GLU A 234 -10.01 17.08 22.22
C GLU A 234 -8.55 17.02 22.69
N LEU A 235 -7.65 16.40 21.94
CA LEU A 235 -6.23 16.36 22.27
C LEU A 235 -5.60 17.76 22.33
N ARG A 236 -5.96 18.67 21.41
CA ARG A 236 -5.50 20.08 21.46
C ARG A 236 -5.91 20.78 22.74
N LYS A 237 -7.12 20.54 23.26
CA LYS A 237 -7.60 21.10 24.54
C LYS A 237 -6.79 20.59 25.73
N LEU A 238 -6.21 19.39 25.62
CA LEU A 238 -5.37 18.77 26.63
C LEU A 238 -3.88 19.12 26.49
N GLY A 239 -3.53 19.98 25.54
CA GLY A 239 -2.13 20.44 25.36
C GLY A 239 -1.25 19.54 24.49
N PHE A 240 -1.85 18.55 23.79
CA PHE A 240 -1.08 17.75 22.83
C PHE A 240 -0.81 18.53 21.54
N SER A 241 0.36 18.33 20.98
CA SER A 241 0.75 18.77 19.64
C SER A 241 0.91 17.60 18.69
N PHE A 242 0.54 17.77 17.42
CA PHE A 242 0.61 16.75 16.37
C PHE A 242 0.44 17.40 14.99
N GLN A 243 0.96 16.75 13.96
CA GLN A 243 0.71 17.10 12.57
C GLN A 243 -0.68 16.61 12.12
N ASP A 244 -1.19 17.18 11.03
CA ASP A 244 -2.51 16.82 10.51
C ASP A 244 -2.50 15.40 9.91
N SER A 245 -3.04 14.44 10.67
CA SER A 245 -3.10 13.06 10.21
C SER A 245 -4.21 12.84 9.18
N ARG A 246 -3.87 12.12 8.11
CA ARG A 246 -4.80 11.57 7.11
C ARG A 246 -4.94 10.04 7.19
N SER A 247 -4.54 9.45 8.33
CA SER A 247 -4.65 8.01 8.62
C SER A 247 -5.72 7.74 9.69
N ASN A 248 -5.78 6.51 10.21
CA ASN A 248 -6.67 6.14 11.33
C ASN A 248 -5.98 6.24 12.70
N PHE A 249 -4.85 6.94 12.79
CA PHE A 249 -4.11 7.22 14.03
C PHE A 249 -3.65 8.68 14.05
N ILE A 250 -3.17 9.13 15.21
CA ILE A 250 -2.61 10.46 15.44
C ILE A 250 -1.23 10.28 16.09
N PHE A 251 -0.20 10.89 15.51
CA PHE A 251 1.16 10.91 16.06
C PHE A 251 1.33 12.15 16.92
N ALA A 252 1.06 12.00 18.22
CA ALA A 252 0.94 13.12 19.14
C ALA A 252 2.05 13.13 20.19
N THR A 253 2.49 14.34 20.59
CA THR A 253 3.41 14.59 21.70
C THR A 253 2.76 15.46 22.76
N HIS A 254 3.22 15.31 24.01
CA HIS A 254 2.80 16.14 25.14
C HIS A 254 4.04 16.45 26.01
N GLU A 255 4.19 17.67 26.47
CA GLU A 255 5.25 18.10 27.40
C GLU A 255 4.94 17.67 28.84
#